data_dc2d449308eb2564322ce229b1516efa
#
_entry.id   dc2d449308eb2564322ce229b1516efa
#
_cell.length_a   1.000
_cell.length_b   1.000
_cell.length_c   1.000
_cell.angle_alpha   90.00
_cell.angle_beta   90.00
_cell.angle_gamma   90.00
#
_symmetry.space_group_name_H-M   'P 1'
#
loop_
_entity.id
_entity.type
_entity.pdbx_description
1 polymer ?
#
loop_
_entity_poly.entity_id
_entity_poly.type
_entity_poly.pdbx_seq_one_letter_code
_entity_poly.pdbx_strand_id
1 'polypeptide(L)'
;MRTNSTGLGIIGYGMASNLRKRLPPTTTLYVYDINPEVINRLITNYSNHGRIEAASSAKDLASKTGTMLSSVPAGPHVRKIYLDPENGVTAATKNPGRLLIECSTMEIESTQEVGKVIRHAGLGTFVDATVSGGIWGANAGTLSFMVGHADPTTNPEDMVGKRIFDTLSLVGVPSTIAFCGGLGMGQVAKIAHNYITLANNLVATEGMAIGLKYGIDKKALFKCITEGTANSWVMGLEQPVPGLVSEAPSSNNYKRAFAPALSVKDLTIGIEAARRVGVKCGEGI
;
A
#
# COMPACT_ATOMS: atom_id res chain seq x y z
N MET A 1 3.78 20.53 -9.55
CA MET A 1 3.80 19.80 -8.28
C MET A 1 5.04 18.91 -8.28
N ARG A 2 5.92 18.94 -7.27
CA ARG A 2 7.08 18.02 -7.20
C ARG A 2 6.66 16.86 -6.31
N THR A 3 6.43 15.69 -6.92
CA THR A 3 6.01 14.46 -6.21
C THR A 3 7.14 13.46 -6.27
N ASN A 4 7.44 12.81 -5.17
CA ASN A 4 8.59 11.92 -5.01
C ASN A 4 8.16 10.59 -4.39
N SER A 5 9.00 9.55 -4.53
CA SER A 5 8.71 8.22 -3.98
C SER A 5 9.91 7.63 -3.24
N THR A 6 9.65 6.98 -2.11
CA THR A 6 10.65 6.20 -1.37
C THR A 6 10.12 4.82 -1.02
N GLY A 7 11.04 3.85 -0.93
CA GLY A 7 10.69 2.44 -0.80
C GLY A 7 10.23 1.89 -2.16
N LEU A 8 11.19 1.49 -3.00
CA LEU A 8 10.95 0.94 -4.33
C LEU A 8 10.87 -0.59 -4.31
N GLY A 9 10.33 -1.16 -3.23
CA GLY A 9 9.91 -2.56 -3.19
C GLY A 9 8.84 -2.86 -4.25
N ILE A 10 8.28 -4.05 -4.25
CA ILE A 10 7.39 -4.51 -5.33
C ILE A 10 6.23 -3.53 -5.58
N ILE A 11 5.56 -3.06 -4.53
CA ILE A 11 4.44 -2.10 -4.64
C ILE A 11 4.97 -0.70 -4.96
N GLY A 12 5.95 -0.21 -4.22
CA GLY A 12 6.50 1.14 -4.40
C GLY A 12 7.14 1.35 -5.76
N TYR A 13 7.74 0.33 -6.36
CA TYR A 13 8.26 0.39 -7.73
C TYR A 13 7.14 0.63 -8.75
N GLY A 14 6.04 -0.14 -8.64
CA GLY A 14 4.85 0.06 -9.47
C GLY A 14 4.26 1.47 -9.30
N MET A 15 4.16 1.96 -8.07
CA MET A 15 3.70 3.32 -7.78
C MET A 15 4.63 4.36 -8.42
N ALA A 16 5.95 4.26 -8.22
CA ALA A 16 6.93 5.19 -8.78
C ALA A 16 6.90 5.20 -10.32
N SER A 17 6.74 4.02 -10.96
CA SER A 17 6.62 3.91 -12.42
C SER A 17 5.37 4.62 -12.94
N ASN A 18 4.22 4.45 -12.26
CA ASN A 18 2.98 5.14 -12.64
C ASN A 18 3.05 6.66 -12.36
N LEU A 19 3.68 7.07 -11.28
CA LEU A 19 3.98 8.49 -11.05
C LEU A 19 4.75 9.06 -12.25
N ARG A 20 5.85 8.40 -12.67
CA ARG A 20 6.65 8.91 -13.78
C ARG A 20 5.86 9.00 -15.09
N LYS A 21 5.03 7.99 -15.39
CA LYS A 21 4.21 7.96 -16.61
C LYS A 21 3.14 9.05 -16.65
N ARG A 22 2.57 9.41 -15.49
CA ARG A 22 1.41 10.31 -15.39
C ARG A 22 1.77 11.74 -14.97
N LEU A 23 2.96 11.96 -14.42
CA LEU A 23 3.49 13.31 -14.18
C LEU A 23 3.92 13.95 -15.49
N PRO A 24 3.80 15.29 -15.63
CA PRO A 24 4.33 16.00 -16.79
C PRO A 24 5.80 15.65 -17.04
N PRO A 25 6.25 15.48 -18.30
CA PRO A 25 7.65 15.17 -18.63
C PRO A 25 8.66 16.20 -18.08
N THR A 26 8.23 17.45 -17.92
CA THR A 26 9.04 18.55 -17.34
C THR A 26 9.22 18.45 -15.83
N THR A 27 8.45 17.59 -15.15
CA THR A 27 8.55 17.37 -13.71
C THR A 27 9.62 16.32 -13.41
N THR A 28 10.60 16.65 -12.58
CA THR A 28 11.56 15.65 -12.06
C THR A 28 10.90 14.82 -10.97
N LEU A 29 10.95 13.49 -11.10
CA LEU A 29 10.61 12.53 -10.06
C LEU A 29 11.89 12.19 -9.29
N TYR A 30 11.96 12.54 -8.01
CA TYR A 30 13.05 12.09 -7.16
C TYR A 30 12.65 10.78 -6.48
N VAL A 31 13.60 9.86 -6.35
CA VAL A 31 13.36 8.55 -5.75
C VAL A 31 14.46 8.16 -4.77
N TYR A 32 14.10 7.40 -3.74
CA TYR A 32 15.05 6.86 -2.79
C TYR A 32 14.71 5.42 -2.44
N ASP A 33 15.71 4.58 -2.44
CA ASP A 33 15.67 3.20 -1.90
C ASP A 33 17.04 2.86 -1.35
N ILE A 34 17.10 1.92 -0.40
CA ILE A 34 18.38 1.40 0.14
C ILE A 34 19.10 0.52 -0.88
N ASN A 35 18.40 0.01 -1.89
CA ASN A 35 18.95 -0.79 -2.98
C ASN A 35 19.13 0.09 -4.25
N PRO A 36 20.36 0.45 -4.61
CA PRO A 36 20.63 1.29 -5.76
C PRO A 36 20.27 0.62 -7.11
N GLU A 37 20.27 -0.72 -7.17
CA GLU A 37 19.93 -1.45 -8.41
C GLU A 37 18.46 -1.23 -8.81
N VAL A 38 17.58 -1.17 -7.82
CA VAL A 38 16.16 -0.89 -8.06
C VAL A 38 15.95 0.53 -8.58
N ILE A 39 16.70 1.51 -8.06
CA ILE A 39 16.68 2.89 -8.55
C ILE A 39 17.17 2.94 -10.01
N ASN A 40 18.31 2.32 -10.30
CA ASN A 40 18.89 2.28 -11.65
C ASN A 40 17.92 1.61 -12.64
N ARG A 41 17.29 0.51 -12.25
CA ARG A 41 16.26 -0.17 -13.06
C ARG A 41 15.07 0.76 -13.35
N LEU A 42 14.60 1.52 -12.35
CA LEU A 42 13.50 2.47 -12.57
C LEU A 42 13.90 3.58 -13.55
N ILE A 43 15.09 4.14 -13.40
CA ILE A 43 15.62 5.17 -14.30
C ILE A 43 15.73 4.62 -15.72
N THR A 44 16.36 3.44 -15.89
CA THR A 44 16.52 2.82 -17.23
C THR A 44 15.19 2.57 -17.92
N ASN A 45 14.19 2.08 -17.18
CA ASN A 45 12.91 1.66 -17.76
C ASN A 45 11.95 2.84 -18.06
N TYR A 46 12.10 3.98 -17.36
CA TYR A 46 11.07 5.04 -17.39
C TYR A 46 11.61 6.46 -17.65
N SER A 47 12.91 6.63 -17.91
CA SER A 47 13.49 7.97 -18.22
C SER A 47 12.92 8.57 -19.52
N ASN A 48 12.40 7.76 -20.43
CA ASN A 48 11.72 8.20 -21.65
C ASN A 48 10.39 8.95 -21.36
N HIS A 49 9.82 8.79 -20.16
CA HIS A 49 8.63 9.52 -19.72
C HIS A 49 8.95 10.83 -18.98
N GLY A 50 10.23 11.16 -18.80
CA GLY A 50 10.72 12.37 -18.11
C GLY A 50 11.77 12.05 -17.07
N ARG A 51 12.37 13.10 -16.49
CA ARG A 51 13.52 13.00 -15.60
C ARG A 51 13.21 12.25 -14.31
N ILE A 52 14.09 11.30 -13.94
CA ILE A 52 14.11 10.60 -12.65
C ILE A 52 15.49 10.81 -12.05
N GLU A 53 15.55 11.21 -10.77
CA GLU A 53 16.80 11.41 -10.05
C GLU A 53 16.81 10.64 -8.73
N ALA A 54 17.95 10.02 -8.42
CA ALA A 54 18.18 9.41 -7.12
C ALA A 54 18.38 10.49 -6.05
N ALA A 55 17.73 10.33 -4.90
CA ALA A 55 18.07 11.04 -3.69
C ALA A 55 19.03 10.18 -2.84
N SER A 56 19.90 10.83 -2.08
CA SER A 56 20.89 10.15 -1.25
C SER A 56 20.32 9.62 0.08
N SER A 57 19.18 10.16 0.51
CA SER A 57 18.50 9.80 1.76
C SER A 57 17.04 10.27 1.76
N ALA A 58 16.27 9.84 2.76
CA ALA A 58 14.91 10.36 2.97
C ALA A 58 14.92 11.87 3.31
N LYS A 59 15.92 12.36 4.03
CA LYS A 59 16.20 13.78 4.25
C LYS A 59 16.37 14.55 2.96
N ASP A 60 17.24 14.04 2.08
CA ASP A 60 17.51 14.68 0.76
C ASP A 60 16.24 14.68 -0.10
N LEU A 61 15.53 13.55 -0.13
CA LEU A 61 14.25 13.44 -0.82
C LEU A 61 13.22 14.47 -0.33
N ALA A 62 13.02 14.54 0.99
CA ALA A 62 12.09 15.48 1.61
C ALA A 62 12.48 16.92 1.38
N SER A 63 13.79 17.24 1.33
CA SER A 63 14.28 18.61 1.07
C SER A 63 14.01 19.10 -0.36
N LYS A 64 13.89 18.18 -1.32
CA LYS A 64 13.67 18.48 -2.74
C LYS A 64 12.19 18.53 -3.13
N THR A 65 11.27 18.14 -2.25
CA THR A 65 9.87 17.92 -2.64
C THR A 65 8.86 18.61 -1.75
N GLY A 66 7.70 18.89 -2.34
CA GLY A 66 6.48 19.28 -1.61
C GLY A 66 5.55 18.09 -1.31
N THR A 67 5.66 16.96 -2.03
CA THR A 67 4.87 15.75 -1.79
C THR A 67 5.76 14.53 -1.86
N MET A 68 5.69 13.65 -0.88
CA MET A 68 6.46 12.42 -0.79
C MET A 68 5.52 11.25 -0.52
N LEU A 69 5.60 10.20 -1.35
CA LEU A 69 4.96 8.90 -1.11
C LEU A 69 6.00 7.92 -0.58
N SER A 70 5.64 7.12 0.41
CA SER A 70 6.48 6.05 0.96
C SER A 70 5.72 4.73 1.01
N SER A 71 6.44 3.63 0.71
CA SER A 71 5.88 2.27 0.77
C SER A 71 6.98 1.28 1.11
N VAL A 72 7.03 0.85 2.37
CA VAL A 72 8.06 -0.03 2.91
C VAL A 72 7.45 -1.21 3.68
N PRO A 73 8.23 -2.26 4.01
CA PRO A 73 7.66 -3.51 4.54
C PRO A 73 6.95 -3.40 5.88
N ALA A 74 7.39 -2.54 6.81
CA ALA A 74 6.88 -2.54 8.19
C ALA A 74 7.20 -1.23 8.94
N GLY A 75 6.57 -1.03 10.10
CA GLY A 75 6.73 0.14 10.98
C GLY A 75 8.17 0.55 11.30
N PRO A 76 9.10 -0.37 11.64
CA PRO A 76 10.50 -0.02 11.87
C PRO A 76 11.17 0.68 10.67
N HIS A 77 10.84 0.30 9.45
CA HIS A 77 11.35 0.95 8.24
C HIS A 77 10.74 2.35 8.06
N VAL A 78 9.44 2.51 8.38
CA VAL A 78 8.78 3.82 8.38
C VAL A 78 9.45 4.74 9.39
N ARG A 79 9.67 4.27 10.63
CA ARG A 79 10.40 5.05 11.65
C ARG A 79 11.78 5.47 11.15
N LYS A 80 12.51 4.59 10.46
CA LYS A 80 13.83 4.93 9.90
C LYS A 80 13.73 6.01 8.83
N ILE A 81 12.76 5.94 7.92
CA ILE A 81 12.55 6.96 6.89
C ILE A 81 12.19 8.33 7.51
N TYR A 82 11.31 8.31 8.50
CA TYR A 82 10.77 9.57 9.01
C TYR A 82 11.54 10.14 10.21
N LEU A 83 12.01 9.29 11.12
CA LEU A 83 12.52 9.70 12.44
C LEU A 83 14.03 9.54 12.61
N ASP A 84 14.77 9.02 11.64
CA ASP A 84 16.24 8.96 11.71
C ASP A 84 16.80 10.38 11.85
N PRO A 85 17.63 10.67 12.91
CA PRO A 85 18.05 12.03 13.20
C PRO A 85 19.06 12.61 12.20
N GLU A 86 19.67 11.77 11.36
CA GLU A 86 20.68 12.21 10.39
C GLU A 86 20.16 12.18 8.96
N ASN A 87 19.44 11.11 8.58
CA ASN A 87 19.04 10.81 7.21
C ASN A 87 17.53 10.75 7.00
N GLY A 88 16.74 10.83 8.06
CA GLY A 88 15.27 10.82 8.01
C GLY A 88 14.67 12.18 7.65
N VAL A 89 13.36 12.16 7.47
CA VAL A 89 12.58 13.37 7.17
C VAL A 89 12.71 14.40 8.29
N THR A 90 12.89 13.96 9.55
CA THR A 90 13.10 14.86 10.70
C THR A 90 14.37 15.70 10.61
N ALA A 91 15.36 15.26 9.86
CA ALA A 91 16.60 15.99 9.60
C ALA A 91 16.50 16.95 8.38
N ALA A 92 15.37 16.95 7.65
CA ALA A 92 15.16 17.81 6.48
C ALA A 92 14.84 19.26 6.90
N THR A 93 14.99 20.18 5.95
CA THR A 93 14.57 21.58 6.12
C THR A 93 13.08 21.66 6.44
N LYS A 94 12.71 22.50 7.43
CA LYS A 94 11.30 22.72 7.80
C LYS A 94 10.50 23.17 6.58
N ASN A 95 9.35 22.57 6.41
CA ASN A 95 8.39 22.93 5.36
C ASN A 95 6.97 22.52 5.80
N PRO A 96 6.21 23.38 6.48
CA PRO A 96 4.85 23.08 6.94
C PRO A 96 3.89 22.75 5.80
N GLY A 97 4.16 23.20 4.58
CA GLY A 97 3.38 22.89 3.39
C GLY A 97 3.70 21.54 2.72
N ARG A 98 4.65 20.76 3.26
CA ARG A 98 4.98 19.45 2.71
C ARG A 98 3.86 18.44 3.03
N LEU A 99 3.54 17.58 2.07
CA LEU A 99 2.63 16.46 2.23
C LEU A 99 3.42 15.14 2.20
N LEU A 100 3.27 14.35 3.24
CA LEU A 100 3.94 13.07 3.44
C LEU A 100 2.87 11.98 3.47
N ILE A 101 2.79 11.16 2.43
CA ILE A 101 1.79 10.10 2.26
C ILE A 101 2.46 8.75 2.50
N GLU A 102 2.10 8.08 3.59
CA GLU A 102 2.66 6.79 3.98
C GLU A 102 1.70 5.66 3.61
N CYS A 103 2.15 4.77 2.72
CA CYS A 103 1.32 3.71 2.13
C CYS A 103 1.59 2.32 2.73
N SER A 104 2.49 2.21 3.71
CA SER A 104 2.81 0.94 4.37
C SER A 104 1.74 0.52 5.38
N THR A 105 1.58 -0.79 5.58
CA THR A 105 0.76 -1.32 6.67
C THR A 105 1.60 -1.49 7.93
N MET A 106 1.21 -0.80 9.00
CA MET A 106 1.87 -0.82 10.32
C MET A 106 0.86 -0.58 11.44
N GLU A 107 1.32 -0.61 12.66
CA GLU A 107 0.51 -0.37 13.86
C GLU A 107 -0.07 1.06 13.84
N ILE A 108 -1.30 1.20 14.33
CA ILE A 108 -2.04 2.48 14.38
C ILE A 108 -1.27 3.49 15.23
N GLU A 109 -0.77 3.06 16.37
CA GLU A 109 -0.02 3.89 17.31
C GLU A 109 1.30 4.39 16.71
N SER A 110 2.00 3.53 15.96
CA SER A 110 3.22 3.91 15.25
C SER A 110 2.94 5.00 14.21
N THR A 111 1.83 4.88 13.47
CA THR A 111 1.37 5.89 12.52
C THR A 111 1.10 7.22 13.19
N GLN A 112 0.36 7.20 14.31
CA GLN A 112 0.01 8.41 15.06
C GLN A 112 1.24 9.07 15.68
N GLU A 113 2.20 8.28 16.19
CA GLU A 113 3.44 8.79 16.74
C GLU A 113 4.29 9.50 15.68
N VAL A 114 4.51 8.87 14.53
CA VAL A 114 5.28 9.48 13.43
C VAL A 114 4.62 10.78 12.99
N GLY A 115 3.31 10.77 12.76
CA GLY A 115 2.59 11.99 12.37
C GLY A 115 2.63 13.11 13.41
N LYS A 116 2.61 12.76 14.70
CA LYS A 116 2.74 13.71 15.80
C LYS A 116 4.13 14.37 15.81
N VAL A 117 5.20 13.58 15.64
CA VAL A 117 6.57 14.09 15.57
C VAL A 117 6.75 15.03 14.38
N ILE A 118 6.31 14.60 13.18
CA ILE A 118 6.42 15.39 11.96
C ILE A 118 5.71 16.75 12.09
N ARG A 119 4.51 16.74 12.65
CA ARG A 119 3.72 17.96 12.87
C ARG A 119 4.38 18.91 13.84
N HIS A 120 4.80 18.41 15.01
CA HIS A 120 5.47 19.23 16.02
C HIS A 120 6.79 19.84 15.55
N ALA A 121 7.52 19.12 14.69
CA ALA A 121 8.75 19.61 14.11
C ALA A 121 8.55 20.62 12.94
N GLY A 122 7.30 20.89 12.53
CA GLY A 122 7.00 21.80 11.43
C GLY A 122 7.47 21.28 10.05
N LEU A 123 7.45 19.96 9.85
CA LEU A 123 7.99 19.30 8.66
C LEU A 123 6.93 19.00 7.59
N GLY A 124 5.67 19.23 7.89
CA GLY A 124 4.55 19.03 6.96
C GLY A 124 3.37 18.31 7.56
N THR A 125 2.45 17.90 6.71
CA THR A 125 1.31 17.04 7.04
C THR A 125 1.68 15.60 6.71
N PHE A 126 1.61 14.72 7.70
CA PHE A 126 1.75 13.27 7.55
C PHE A 126 0.36 12.63 7.52
N VAL A 127 0.14 11.73 6.56
CA VAL A 127 -1.13 11.00 6.38
C VAL A 127 -0.84 9.56 6.02
N ASP A 128 -1.57 8.63 6.59
CA ASP A 128 -1.58 7.23 6.19
C ASP A 128 -2.54 7.02 5.02
N ALA A 129 -2.09 6.28 4.00
CA ALA A 129 -2.86 5.97 2.81
C ALA A 129 -2.53 4.53 2.36
N THR A 130 -2.97 3.57 3.14
CA THR A 130 -2.71 2.15 2.92
C THR A 130 -3.35 1.66 1.62
N VAL A 131 -2.73 0.63 1.01
CA VAL A 131 -3.07 0.21 -0.35
C VAL A 131 -3.66 -1.19 -0.41
N SER A 132 -4.51 -1.41 -1.41
CA SER A 132 -5.00 -2.73 -1.84
C SER A 132 -4.94 -2.85 -3.36
N GLY A 133 -4.84 -4.09 -3.89
CA GLY A 133 -4.74 -4.38 -5.33
C GLY A 133 -3.47 -5.16 -5.70
N GLY A 134 -2.58 -5.42 -4.73
CA GLY A 134 -1.39 -6.24 -4.91
C GLY A 134 -0.42 -5.70 -5.97
N ILE A 135 0.42 -6.61 -6.48
CA ILE A 135 1.43 -6.31 -7.50
C ILE A 135 0.78 -5.87 -8.81
N TRP A 136 -0.32 -6.52 -9.18
CA TRP A 136 -1.05 -6.21 -10.42
C TRP A 136 -1.60 -4.78 -10.40
N GLY A 137 -2.28 -4.40 -9.33
CA GLY A 137 -2.78 -3.03 -9.15
C GLY A 137 -1.67 -1.99 -9.11
N ALA A 138 -0.55 -2.28 -8.44
CA ALA A 138 0.60 -1.38 -8.41
C ALA A 138 1.19 -1.15 -9.79
N ASN A 139 1.37 -2.22 -10.59
CA ASN A 139 1.93 -2.12 -11.95
C ASN A 139 0.97 -1.43 -12.93
N ALA A 140 -0.32 -1.72 -12.83
CA ALA A 140 -1.35 -1.12 -13.68
C ALA A 140 -1.69 0.33 -13.27
N GLY A 141 -1.32 0.77 -12.07
CA GLY A 141 -1.74 2.06 -11.51
C GLY A 141 -3.23 2.08 -11.17
N THR A 142 -3.74 0.95 -10.65
CA THR A 142 -5.14 0.73 -10.29
C THR A 142 -5.30 0.34 -8.82
N LEU A 143 -4.39 0.80 -7.95
CA LEU A 143 -4.49 0.58 -6.51
C LEU A 143 -5.74 1.26 -5.94
N SER A 144 -6.32 0.61 -4.93
CA SER A 144 -7.29 1.24 -4.03
C SER A 144 -6.57 1.78 -2.81
N PHE A 145 -7.06 2.88 -2.23
CA PHE A 145 -6.46 3.53 -1.07
C PHE A 145 -7.45 3.67 0.08
N MET A 146 -6.97 3.46 1.30
CA MET A 146 -7.64 3.72 2.56
C MET A 146 -6.87 4.85 3.26
N VAL A 147 -7.46 6.04 3.30
CA VAL A 147 -6.76 7.29 3.63
C VAL A 147 -7.17 7.77 5.02
N GLY A 148 -6.19 7.95 5.91
CA GLY A 148 -6.39 8.53 7.24
C GLY A 148 -6.49 10.06 7.22
N HIS A 149 -7.47 10.57 6.49
CA HIS A 149 -7.84 11.98 6.38
C HIS A 149 -9.36 12.10 6.20
N ALA A 150 -9.92 13.24 6.57
CA ALA A 150 -11.34 13.53 6.33
C ALA A 150 -11.64 13.59 4.83
N ASP A 151 -12.85 13.26 4.44
CA ASP A 151 -13.27 13.33 3.04
C ASP A 151 -13.29 14.80 2.56
N PRO A 152 -12.43 15.16 1.58
CA PRO A 152 -12.35 16.54 1.08
C PRO A 152 -13.63 17.01 0.35
N THR A 153 -14.53 16.10 -0.02
CA THR A 153 -15.82 16.48 -0.62
C THR A 153 -16.75 17.12 0.39
N THR A 154 -16.54 16.86 1.68
CA THR A 154 -17.33 17.48 2.77
C THR A 154 -16.87 18.89 3.15
N ASN A 155 -15.63 19.26 2.73
CA ASN A 155 -15.07 20.59 2.94
C ASN A 155 -14.32 21.06 1.67
N PRO A 156 -14.96 21.90 0.82
CA PRO A 156 -14.33 22.40 -0.41
C PRO A 156 -13.03 23.21 -0.21
N GLU A 157 -12.80 23.71 1.00
CA GLU A 157 -11.58 24.46 1.35
C GLU A 157 -10.42 23.56 1.81
N ASP A 158 -10.65 22.25 1.94
CA ASP A 158 -9.60 21.29 2.31
C ASP A 158 -8.61 21.05 1.15
N MET A 159 -7.66 21.98 1.03
CA MET A 159 -6.61 21.89 0.03
C MET A 159 -5.65 20.73 0.27
N VAL A 160 -5.54 20.23 1.51
CA VAL A 160 -4.69 19.06 1.83
C VAL A 160 -5.37 17.80 1.32
N GLY A 161 -6.65 17.57 1.65
CA GLY A 161 -7.41 16.42 1.16
C GLY A 161 -7.48 16.37 -0.36
N LYS A 162 -7.73 17.52 -1.02
CA LYS A 162 -7.69 17.61 -2.48
C LYS A 162 -6.33 17.21 -3.05
N ARG A 163 -5.23 17.68 -2.45
CA ARG A 163 -3.87 17.33 -2.89
C ARG A 163 -3.54 15.85 -2.65
N ILE A 164 -4.06 15.25 -1.57
CA ILE A 164 -3.97 13.80 -1.34
C ILE A 164 -4.66 13.06 -2.48
N PHE A 165 -5.92 13.40 -2.77
CA PHE A 165 -6.72 12.79 -3.83
C PHE A 165 -6.02 12.88 -5.20
N ASP A 166 -5.56 14.07 -5.59
CA ASP A 166 -4.86 14.30 -6.87
C ASP A 166 -3.58 13.45 -6.95
N THR A 167 -2.82 13.35 -5.85
CA THR A 167 -1.58 12.58 -5.82
C THR A 167 -1.85 11.08 -5.94
N LEU A 168 -2.81 10.55 -5.18
CA LEU A 168 -3.17 9.14 -5.19
C LEU A 168 -3.82 8.71 -6.51
N SER A 169 -4.55 9.58 -7.16
CA SER A 169 -5.12 9.36 -8.50
C SER A 169 -4.07 9.12 -9.59
N LEU A 170 -2.80 9.53 -9.35
CA LEU A 170 -1.68 9.19 -10.24
C LEU A 170 -1.22 7.74 -10.11
N VAL A 171 -1.62 7.00 -9.10
CA VAL A 171 -1.14 5.64 -8.82
C VAL A 171 -2.27 4.64 -8.51
N GLY A 172 -3.51 5.10 -8.50
CA GLY A 172 -4.69 4.31 -8.22
C GLY A 172 -5.90 4.72 -9.04
N VAL A 173 -7.03 4.09 -8.74
CA VAL A 173 -8.33 4.41 -9.33
C VAL A 173 -9.02 5.46 -8.47
N PRO A 174 -9.37 6.65 -9.00
CA PRO A 174 -9.98 7.72 -8.21
C PRO A 174 -11.23 7.28 -7.42
N SER A 175 -12.09 6.47 -8.02
CA SER A 175 -13.33 5.98 -7.37
C SER A 175 -13.10 4.98 -6.23
N THR A 176 -11.88 4.50 -6.04
CA THR A 176 -11.51 3.55 -4.98
C THR A 176 -10.57 4.16 -3.93
N ILE A 177 -10.46 5.49 -3.90
CA ILE A 177 -9.78 6.23 -2.84
C ILE A 177 -10.81 6.52 -1.75
N ALA A 178 -10.73 5.78 -0.65
CA ALA A 178 -11.64 5.92 0.48
C ALA A 178 -10.99 6.76 1.59
N PHE A 179 -11.61 7.88 1.95
CA PHE A 179 -11.22 8.69 3.09
C PHE A 179 -11.89 8.15 4.36
N CYS A 180 -11.09 7.74 5.33
CA CYS A 180 -11.53 6.96 6.50
C CYS A 180 -11.61 7.79 7.79
N GLY A 181 -11.33 9.10 7.73
CA GLY A 181 -11.30 9.96 8.90
C GLY A 181 -9.88 10.41 9.27
N GLY A 182 -9.59 10.59 10.56
CA GLY A 182 -8.31 11.14 11.01
C GLY A 182 -7.10 10.21 10.83
N LEU A 183 -5.93 10.73 11.19
CA LEU A 183 -4.65 10.02 11.13
C LEU A 183 -4.71 8.67 11.87
N GLY A 184 -4.32 7.60 11.17
CA GLY A 184 -4.36 6.22 11.62
C GLY A 184 -5.64 5.46 11.19
N MET A 185 -6.68 6.15 10.72
CA MET A 185 -7.93 5.49 10.30
C MET A 185 -7.79 4.73 8.98
N GLY A 186 -6.85 5.11 8.12
CA GLY A 186 -6.46 4.31 6.96
C GLY A 186 -5.84 2.97 7.38
N GLN A 187 -5.02 2.96 8.46
CA GLN A 187 -4.49 1.71 9.03
C GLN A 187 -5.62 0.85 9.61
N VAL A 188 -6.57 1.44 10.34
CA VAL A 188 -7.73 0.71 10.88
C VAL A 188 -8.51 0.04 9.76
N ALA A 189 -8.82 0.78 8.69
CA ALA A 189 -9.52 0.25 7.52
C ALA A 189 -8.72 -0.89 6.87
N LYS A 190 -7.38 -0.73 6.72
CA LYS A 190 -6.50 -1.75 6.16
C LYS A 190 -6.41 -3.01 7.02
N ILE A 191 -6.37 -2.87 8.33
CA ILE A 191 -6.36 -3.99 9.27
C ILE A 191 -7.64 -4.82 9.09
N ALA A 192 -8.81 -4.18 9.11
CA ALA A 192 -10.09 -4.85 8.90
C ALA A 192 -10.16 -5.52 7.51
N HIS A 193 -9.72 -4.79 6.46
CA HIS A 193 -9.66 -5.32 5.10
C HIS A 193 -8.78 -6.58 5.01
N ASN A 194 -7.55 -6.52 5.55
CA ASN A 194 -6.62 -7.64 5.44
C ASN A 194 -7.06 -8.84 6.31
N TYR A 195 -7.66 -8.60 7.47
CA TYR A 195 -8.25 -9.66 8.26
C TYR A 195 -9.29 -10.46 7.45
N ILE A 196 -10.22 -9.76 6.78
CA ILE A 196 -11.24 -10.40 5.93
C ILE A 196 -10.59 -11.12 4.74
N THR A 197 -9.62 -10.49 4.07
CA THR A 197 -8.96 -11.08 2.89
C THR A 197 -8.21 -12.36 3.24
N LEU A 198 -7.48 -12.38 4.36
CA LEU A 198 -6.70 -13.54 4.79
C LEU A 198 -7.61 -14.66 5.30
N ALA A 199 -8.69 -14.32 6.01
CA ALA A 199 -9.71 -15.30 6.40
C ALA A 199 -10.37 -15.94 5.16
N ASN A 200 -10.75 -15.13 4.18
CA ASN A 200 -11.32 -15.63 2.92
C ASN A 200 -10.34 -16.54 2.16
N ASN A 201 -9.03 -16.25 2.20
CA ASN A 201 -8.02 -17.12 1.59
C ASN A 201 -7.96 -18.50 2.26
N LEU A 202 -7.97 -18.52 3.59
CA LEU A 202 -7.97 -19.75 4.35
C LEU A 202 -9.23 -20.59 4.04
N VAL A 203 -10.41 -20.03 4.24
CA VAL A 203 -11.67 -20.78 4.05
C VAL A 203 -11.91 -21.18 2.59
N ALA A 204 -11.46 -20.37 1.62
CA ALA A 204 -11.50 -20.72 0.21
C ALA A 204 -10.61 -21.94 -0.10
N THR A 205 -9.42 -21.98 0.48
CA THR A 205 -8.48 -23.10 0.34
C THR A 205 -9.06 -24.38 0.94
N GLU A 206 -9.60 -24.31 2.14
CA GLU A 206 -10.23 -25.44 2.83
C GLU A 206 -11.47 -25.95 2.05
N GLY A 207 -12.35 -25.04 1.61
CA GLY A 207 -13.55 -25.38 0.85
C GLY A 207 -13.21 -26.08 -0.48
N MET A 208 -12.19 -25.59 -1.21
CA MET A 208 -11.70 -26.27 -2.42
C MET A 208 -11.11 -27.65 -2.08
N ALA A 209 -10.33 -27.76 -1.01
CA ALA A 209 -9.74 -29.04 -0.61
C ALA A 209 -10.82 -30.08 -0.24
N ILE A 210 -11.87 -29.68 0.47
CA ILE A 210 -13.01 -30.55 0.82
C ILE A 210 -13.65 -31.11 -0.47
N GLY A 211 -14.09 -30.26 -1.38
CA GLY A 211 -14.77 -30.70 -2.59
C GLY A 211 -13.91 -31.61 -3.48
N LEU A 212 -12.62 -31.27 -3.64
CA LEU A 212 -11.68 -32.10 -4.42
C LEU A 212 -11.45 -33.46 -3.77
N LYS A 213 -11.38 -33.54 -2.44
CA LYS A 213 -11.24 -34.80 -1.71
C LYS A 213 -12.46 -35.70 -1.84
N TYR A 214 -13.65 -35.13 -1.99
CA TYR A 214 -14.88 -35.87 -2.29
C TYR A 214 -15.02 -36.25 -3.78
N GLY A 215 -14.08 -35.86 -4.62
CA GLY A 215 -14.04 -36.24 -6.03
C GLY A 215 -14.80 -35.31 -6.99
N ILE A 216 -15.21 -34.12 -6.58
CA ILE A 216 -15.81 -33.13 -7.47
C ILE A 216 -14.74 -32.63 -8.45
N ASP A 217 -15.09 -32.52 -9.74
CA ASP A 217 -14.21 -31.89 -10.73
C ASP A 217 -13.90 -30.46 -10.32
N LYS A 218 -12.62 -30.07 -10.43
CA LYS A 218 -12.15 -28.78 -9.96
C LYS A 218 -12.84 -27.59 -10.64
N LYS A 219 -13.17 -27.71 -11.93
CA LYS A 219 -13.82 -26.62 -12.68
C LYS A 219 -15.30 -26.51 -12.28
N ALA A 220 -15.97 -27.66 -12.08
CA ALA A 220 -17.34 -27.67 -11.59
C ALA A 220 -17.45 -27.07 -10.19
N LEU A 221 -16.56 -27.45 -9.29
CA LEU A 221 -16.52 -26.88 -7.92
C LEU A 221 -16.24 -25.38 -7.93
N PHE A 222 -15.24 -24.95 -8.71
CA PHE A 222 -14.89 -23.54 -8.86
C PHE A 222 -16.08 -22.73 -9.38
N LYS A 223 -16.78 -23.24 -10.39
CA LYS A 223 -17.99 -22.59 -10.93
C LYS A 223 -19.08 -22.46 -9.87
N CYS A 224 -19.37 -23.54 -9.14
CA CYS A 224 -20.37 -23.49 -8.05
C CYS A 224 -20.06 -22.43 -7.00
N ILE A 225 -18.78 -22.26 -6.64
CA ILE A 225 -18.37 -21.27 -5.64
C ILE A 225 -18.43 -19.86 -6.21
N THR A 226 -17.88 -19.63 -7.41
CA THR A 226 -17.76 -18.29 -8.01
C THR A 226 -19.08 -17.72 -8.52
N GLU A 227 -20.03 -18.56 -8.91
CA GLU A 227 -21.38 -18.14 -9.32
C GLU A 227 -22.36 -18.09 -8.12
N GLY A 228 -21.95 -18.61 -6.97
CA GLY A 228 -22.76 -18.63 -5.75
C GLY A 228 -22.38 -17.52 -4.75
N THR A 229 -23.04 -17.55 -3.60
CA THR A 229 -22.84 -16.59 -2.50
C THR A 229 -21.48 -16.73 -1.77
N ALA A 230 -20.74 -17.80 -2.04
CA ALA A 230 -19.40 -18.05 -1.47
C ALA A 230 -18.27 -17.38 -2.28
N ASN A 231 -18.59 -16.64 -3.34
CA ASN A 231 -17.59 -15.94 -4.13
C ASN A 231 -16.88 -14.85 -3.32
N SER A 232 -15.60 -14.68 -3.61
CA SER A 232 -14.79 -13.60 -3.07
C SER A 232 -13.70 -13.20 -4.07
N TRP A 233 -13.08 -12.04 -3.86
CA TRP A 233 -11.94 -11.59 -4.68
C TRP A 233 -10.79 -12.61 -4.69
N VAL A 234 -10.57 -13.28 -3.56
CA VAL A 234 -9.54 -14.33 -3.41
C VAL A 234 -9.79 -15.50 -4.36
N MET A 235 -11.04 -15.95 -4.50
CA MET A 235 -11.41 -17.01 -5.44
C MET A 235 -11.09 -16.64 -6.91
N GLY A 236 -11.21 -15.35 -7.24
CA GLY A 236 -10.94 -14.88 -8.60
C GLY A 236 -9.47 -14.68 -8.96
N LEU A 237 -8.61 -14.32 -7.98
CA LEU A 237 -7.22 -13.94 -8.26
C LEU A 237 -6.16 -14.73 -7.49
N GLU A 238 -6.46 -15.22 -6.29
CA GLU A 238 -5.50 -15.97 -5.45
C GLU A 238 -5.88 -17.44 -5.31
N GLN A 239 -6.62 -17.98 -6.28
CA GLN A 239 -7.09 -19.36 -6.32
C GLN A 239 -5.95 -20.35 -6.07
N PRO A 240 -6.07 -21.24 -5.02
CA PRO A 240 -4.99 -22.15 -4.64
C PRO A 240 -4.82 -23.35 -5.59
N VAL A 241 -5.83 -23.68 -6.41
CA VAL A 241 -5.82 -24.85 -7.28
C VAL A 241 -5.32 -24.49 -8.69
N PRO A 242 -4.24 -25.13 -9.19
CA PRO A 242 -3.65 -24.82 -10.47
C PRO A 242 -4.61 -25.01 -11.64
N GLY A 243 -4.52 -24.09 -12.62
CA GLY A 243 -5.23 -24.19 -13.90
C GLY A 243 -6.70 -23.76 -13.87
N LEU A 244 -7.16 -23.10 -12.78
CA LEU A 244 -8.48 -22.48 -12.70
C LEU A 244 -8.45 -21.00 -13.07
N VAL A 245 -7.44 -20.28 -12.61
CA VAL A 245 -7.21 -18.85 -12.90
C VAL A 245 -5.79 -18.70 -13.44
N SER A 246 -5.65 -18.20 -14.66
CA SER A 246 -4.35 -18.11 -15.36
C SER A 246 -3.33 -17.23 -14.63
N GLU A 247 -3.78 -16.11 -14.06
CA GLU A 247 -2.96 -15.12 -13.36
C GLU A 247 -2.63 -15.51 -11.92
N ALA A 248 -3.32 -16.50 -11.35
CA ALA A 248 -3.10 -16.94 -9.99
C ALA A 248 -1.68 -17.51 -9.80
N PRO A 249 -1.02 -17.27 -8.67
CA PRO A 249 0.29 -17.86 -8.36
C PRO A 249 0.30 -19.39 -8.52
N SER A 250 -0.78 -20.08 -8.15
CA SER A 250 -0.94 -21.53 -8.28
C SER A 250 -0.80 -22.00 -9.73
N SER A 251 -1.30 -21.25 -10.71
CA SER A 251 -1.19 -21.55 -12.14
C SER A 251 0.18 -21.15 -12.74
N ASN A 252 1.01 -20.44 -11.97
CA ASN A 252 2.32 -19.95 -12.37
C ASN A 252 3.43 -20.55 -11.50
N ASN A 253 3.38 -21.85 -11.23
CA ASN A 253 4.33 -22.60 -10.42
C ASN A 253 4.53 -22.00 -9.01
N TYR A 254 3.46 -21.45 -8.42
CA TYR A 254 3.47 -20.76 -7.13
C TYR A 254 4.54 -19.66 -7.05
N LYS A 255 4.77 -18.98 -8.18
CA LYS A 255 5.69 -17.83 -8.23
C LYS A 255 5.27 -16.81 -7.18
N ARG A 256 6.25 -16.37 -6.39
CA ARG A 256 6.01 -15.46 -5.27
C ARG A 256 5.35 -14.17 -5.75
N ALA A 257 4.16 -13.89 -5.23
CA ALA A 257 3.41 -12.65 -5.46
C ALA A 257 3.49 -11.74 -4.22
N PHE A 258 2.88 -12.17 -3.11
CA PHE A 258 2.98 -11.50 -1.81
C PHE A 258 3.77 -12.39 -0.85
N ALA A 259 4.68 -11.80 -0.06
CA ALA A 259 5.49 -12.60 0.84
C ALA A 259 4.65 -13.10 2.02
N PRO A 260 4.58 -14.42 2.30
CA PRO A 260 3.78 -14.95 3.40
C PRO A 260 4.09 -14.31 4.76
N ALA A 261 5.34 -13.93 5.00
CA ALA A 261 5.74 -13.23 6.22
C ALA A 261 5.03 -11.88 6.41
N LEU A 262 4.66 -11.19 5.33
CA LEU A 262 3.88 -9.95 5.39
C LEU A 262 2.41 -10.23 5.71
N SER A 263 1.85 -11.36 5.24
CA SER A 263 0.51 -11.81 5.63
C SER A 263 0.43 -12.08 7.13
N VAL A 264 1.42 -12.82 7.66
CA VAL A 264 1.53 -13.10 9.10
C VAL A 264 1.64 -11.79 9.90
N LYS A 265 2.50 -10.87 9.46
CA LYS A 265 2.61 -9.54 10.07
C LYS A 265 1.28 -8.81 10.12
N ASP A 266 0.59 -8.72 8.98
CA ASP A 266 -0.67 -7.98 8.87
C ASP A 266 -1.78 -8.61 9.75
N LEU A 267 -1.83 -9.95 9.80
CA LEU A 267 -2.76 -10.67 10.66
C LEU A 267 -2.42 -10.44 12.14
N THR A 268 -1.15 -10.47 12.53
CA THR A 268 -0.72 -10.20 13.91
C THR A 268 -1.13 -8.79 14.34
N ILE A 269 -0.90 -7.78 13.51
CA ILE A 269 -1.36 -6.40 13.76
C ILE A 269 -2.88 -6.37 13.93
N GLY A 270 -3.61 -7.12 13.10
CA GLY A 270 -5.07 -7.21 13.16
C GLY A 270 -5.58 -7.82 14.46
N ILE A 271 -5.00 -8.93 14.90
CA ILE A 271 -5.36 -9.61 16.15
C ILE A 271 -5.05 -8.72 17.37
N GLU A 272 -3.91 -8.06 17.37
CA GLU A 272 -3.55 -7.13 18.45
C GLU A 272 -4.48 -5.92 18.51
N ALA A 273 -4.81 -5.32 17.35
CA ALA A 273 -5.77 -4.23 17.28
C ALA A 273 -7.16 -4.65 17.76
N ALA A 274 -7.64 -5.84 17.38
CA ALA A 274 -8.91 -6.40 17.83
C ALA A 274 -8.96 -6.57 19.36
N ARG A 275 -7.89 -7.12 19.95
CA ARG A 275 -7.78 -7.29 21.42
C ARG A 275 -7.89 -5.96 22.16
N ARG A 276 -7.27 -4.90 21.65
CA ARG A 276 -7.27 -3.56 22.26
C ARG A 276 -8.67 -2.93 22.29
N VAL A 277 -9.54 -3.26 21.35
CA VAL A 277 -10.92 -2.76 21.29
C VAL A 277 -11.96 -3.79 21.78
N GLY A 278 -11.50 -4.89 22.38
CA GLY A 278 -12.39 -5.91 22.97
C GLY A 278 -13.09 -6.81 21.96
N VAL A 279 -12.64 -6.85 20.71
CA VAL A 279 -13.15 -7.78 19.69
C VAL A 279 -12.43 -9.11 19.82
N LYS A 280 -13.20 -10.20 19.99
CA LYS A 280 -12.66 -11.57 19.98
C LYS A 280 -12.58 -12.05 18.53
N CYS A 281 -11.37 -12.33 18.07
CA CYS A 281 -11.16 -13.01 16.79
C CYS A 281 -11.52 -14.50 16.92
N GLY A 282 -11.97 -15.12 15.82
CA GLY A 282 -12.24 -16.57 15.79
C GLY A 282 -10.96 -17.39 16.03
N GLU A 283 -11.11 -18.55 16.71
CA GLU A 283 -9.98 -19.42 17.09
C GLU A 283 -9.31 -20.14 15.90
N GLY A 284 -9.77 -19.95 14.67
CA GLY A 284 -9.26 -20.63 13.46
C GLY A 284 -8.52 -19.73 12.48
N ILE A 285 -8.19 -18.49 12.86
CA ILE A 285 -7.52 -17.53 11.98
C ILE A 285 -6.19 -17.12 12.56
#